data_1e5e966dffa7026ef863d10eba9564f2
#
_entry.id   1e5e966dffa7026ef863d10eba9564f2
#
_cell.length_a   1.000
_cell.length_b   1.000
_cell.length_c   1.000
_cell.angle_alpha   90.00
_cell.angle_beta   90.00
_cell.angle_gamma   90.00
#
_symmetry.space_group_name_H-M   'P 1'
#
loop_
_entity.id
_entity.type
_entity.pdbx_description
1 polymer ?
#
loop_
_entity_poly.entity_id
_entity_poly.type
_entity_poly.pdbx_seq_one_letter_code
_entity_poly.pdbx_strand_id
1 'polypeptide(L)'
;MTMGNMTEVKIHQLAFWEHPTSAVWIDFTRRNDPAAPFWVRRLQEQLDTQRQPDVLCFWTKAPAVVAALYGSTIRALQQAGTLVLAQVTDNHYERVLEPGILPERANLQPLVELLGAQAIRLRFDPIIPSFTTVDHFQACLEDALRYGIRRITINWIVIKRYRNVAARLQRAGIEPVETTEAEQAAFARDLLAQASGRVELAVCAENHNLVKQAPELKTAACADMAWAAAIRPDLAGRFKRHPSRTGCGCCYSADWGVYSSQRVPKCVHGCVYCYAGSGALTPAPLPPGEG
;
A
#
# COMPACT_ATOMS: atom_id res chain seq x y z
N MET A 1 19.42 0.00 -28.67
CA MET A 1 18.70 0.49 -27.50
C MET A 1 17.42 1.13 -28.00
N THR A 2 16.34 0.43 -27.91
CA THR A 2 15.05 0.72 -28.57
C THR A 2 14.24 1.73 -27.77
N MET A 3 13.97 2.89 -28.34
CA MET A 3 13.12 3.97 -27.84
C MET A 3 11.60 3.62 -27.80
N GLY A 4 11.26 2.33 -27.91
CA GLY A 4 9.87 1.91 -28.12
C GLY A 4 8.93 1.92 -26.91
N ASN A 5 9.45 1.94 -25.66
CA ASN A 5 8.59 1.68 -24.49
C ASN A 5 8.06 2.93 -23.76
N MET A 6 8.55 4.12 -24.04
CA MET A 6 8.03 5.34 -23.37
C MET A 6 6.75 5.89 -24.02
N THR A 7 6.56 5.63 -25.29
CA THR A 7 5.42 6.15 -26.07
C THR A 7 4.13 5.36 -25.78
N GLU A 8 4.23 4.03 -25.65
CA GLU A 8 3.06 3.18 -25.35
C GLU A 8 2.48 3.43 -23.95
N VAL A 9 3.32 3.64 -22.93
CA VAL A 9 2.85 3.94 -21.58
C VAL A 9 2.12 5.29 -21.51
N LYS A 10 2.61 6.30 -22.27
CA LYS A 10 1.93 7.60 -22.38
C LYS A 10 0.60 7.51 -23.14
N ILE A 11 0.54 6.71 -24.20
CA ILE A 11 -0.68 6.56 -25.01
C ILE A 11 -1.77 5.86 -24.21
N HIS A 12 -1.45 4.82 -23.43
CA HIS A 12 -2.43 4.17 -22.54
C HIS A 12 -2.91 5.09 -21.40
N GLN A 13 -2.05 5.93 -20.86
CA GLN A 13 -2.48 6.92 -19.86
C GLN A 13 -3.39 7.99 -20.51
N LEU A 14 -3.05 8.54 -21.65
CA LEU A 14 -3.86 9.55 -22.33
C LEU A 14 -5.23 9.00 -22.75
N ALA A 15 -5.31 7.81 -23.32
CA ALA A 15 -6.58 7.17 -23.68
C ALA A 15 -7.52 6.92 -22.47
N PHE A 16 -6.96 6.79 -21.27
CA PHE A 16 -7.73 6.65 -20.03
C PHE A 16 -8.38 7.96 -19.60
N TRP A 17 -7.72 9.11 -19.81
CA TRP A 17 -8.20 10.44 -19.43
C TRP A 17 -9.26 11.02 -20.39
N GLU A 18 -9.34 10.50 -21.61
CA GLU A 18 -10.21 10.99 -22.67
C GLU A 18 -11.67 10.50 -22.58
N HIS A 19 -12.00 9.56 -21.65
CA HIS A 19 -13.36 9.12 -21.45
C HIS A 19 -14.07 9.95 -20.35
N PRO A 20 -14.92 10.92 -20.70
CA PRO A 20 -15.52 11.86 -19.74
C PRO A 20 -16.45 11.20 -18.71
N THR A 21 -16.86 9.96 -18.92
CA THR A 21 -17.80 9.21 -18.06
C THR A 21 -17.13 8.21 -17.13
N SER A 22 -15.84 7.90 -17.32
CA SER A 22 -15.12 6.95 -16.45
C SER A 22 -14.59 7.65 -15.21
N ALA A 23 -14.77 7.03 -14.04
CA ALA A 23 -14.17 7.50 -12.81
C ALA A 23 -12.64 7.28 -12.83
N VAL A 24 -11.91 8.21 -12.22
CA VAL A 24 -10.46 8.24 -12.17
C VAL A 24 -9.98 7.81 -10.79
N TRP A 25 -9.22 6.72 -10.73
CA TRP A 25 -8.54 6.26 -9.53
C TRP A 25 -7.05 6.60 -9.60
N ILE A 26 -6.57 7.31 -8.60
CA ILE A 26 -5.15 7.61 -8.43
C ILE A 26 -4.62 6.91 -7.19
N ASP A 27 -3.57 6.13 -7.36
CA ASP A 27 -2.70 5.71 -6.26
C ASP A 27 -1.64 6.79 -6.04
N PHE A 28 -1.38 7.15 -4.79
CA PHE A 28 -0.33 8.10 -4.46
C PHE A 28 0.79 7.38 -3.73
N THR A 29 1.94 7.30 -4.42
CA THR A 29 3.20 6.71 -3.94
C THR A 29 3.13 5.20 -3.61
N ARG A 30 2.49 4.41 -4.47
CA ARG A 30 2.32 2.95 -4.28
C ARG A 30 3.64 2.17 -4.10
N ARG A 31 4.76 2.68 -4.65
CA ARG A 31 6.10 2.06 -4.55
C ARG A 31 7.09 2.90 -3.76
N ASN A 32 6.61 3.93 -3.09
CA ASN A 32 7.35 4.79 -2.20
C ASN A 32 6.47 5.06 -0.98
N ASP A 33 6.80 6.07 -0.18
CA ASP A 33 5.95 6.50 0.91
C ASP A 33 5.84 8.03 0.90
N PRO A 34 4.64 8.59 1.06
CA PRO A 34 4.42 10.03 1.00
C PRO A 34 4.89 10.78 2.26
N ALA A 35 5.48 10.09 3.24
CA ALA A 35 5.91 10.66 4.52
C ALA A 35 7.14 11.58 4.44
N ALA A 36 7.40 12.19 3.27
CA ALA A 36 8.46 13.18 3.11
C ALA A 36 7.90 14.46 2.47
N PRO A 37 8.38 15.66 2.88
CA PRO A 37 7.88 16.96 2.39
C PRO A 37 7.94 17.12 0.85
N PHE A 38 8.88 16.46 0.20
CA PHE A 38 8.95 16.41 -1.26
C PHE A 38 7.63 15.98 -1.90
N TRP A 39 6.94 14.99 -1.32
CA TRP A 39 5.72 14.44 -1.87
C TRP A 39 4.52 15.38 -1.71
N VAL A 40 4.52 16.25 -0.72
CA VAL A 40 3.48 17.29 -0.55
C VAL A 40 3.46 18.21 -1.77
N ARG A 41 4.64 18.75 -2.14
CA ARG A 41 4.75 19.59 -3.34
C ARG A 41 4.38 18.79 -4.60
N ARG A 42 4.82 17.53 -4.69
CA ARG A 42 4.51 16.70 -5.85
C ARG A 42 3.03 16.43 -6.01
N LEU A 43 2.30 16.18 -4.91
CA LEU A 43 0.84 16.04 -4.96
C LEU A 43 0.19 17.33 -5.45
N GLN A 44 0.61 18.48 -4.93
CA GLN A 44 0.06 19.77 -5.34
C GLN A 44 0.29 20.01 -6.84
N GLU A 45 1.50 19.80 -7.36
CA GLU A 45 1.80 19.90 -8.79
C GLU A 45 0.89 19.02 -9.67
N GLN A 46 0.56 17.81 -9.19
CA GLN A 46 -0.37 16.93 -9.91
C GLN A 46 -1.80 17.44 -9.87
N LEU A 47 -2.26 17.91 -8.70
CA LEU A 47 -3.60 18.47 -8.54
C LEU A 47 -3.82 19.75 -9.37
N ASP A 48 -2.77 20.57 -9.51
CA ASP A 48 -2.82 21.82 -10.29
C ASP A 48 -2.83 21.56 -11.82
N THR A 49 -2.27 20.43 -12.25
CA THR A 49 -2.03 20.16 -13.69
C THR A 49 -2.89 19.03 -14.26
N GLN A 50 -3.47 18.21 -13.42
CA GLN A 50 -4.27 17.06 -13.85
C GLN A 50 -5.75 17.24 -13.47
N ARG A 51 -6.61 16.44 -14.12
CA ARG A 51 -8.00 16.34 -13.71
C ARG A 51 -8.08 15.87 -12.26
N GLN A 52 -8.95 16.47 -11.46
CA GLN A 52 -9.26 16.02 -10.10
C GLN A 52 -9.69 14.54 -10.11
N PRO A 53 -9.09 13.68 -9.28
CA PRO A 53 -9.45 12.28 -9.21
C PRO A 53 -10.81 12.07 -8.52
N ASP A 54 -11.55 11.06 -8.94
CA ASP A 54 -12.73 10.59 -8.21
C ASP A 54 -12.31 9.83 -6.94
N VAL A 55 -11.19 9.12 -7.00
CA VAL A 55 -10.55 8.44 -5.86
C VAL A 55 -9.06 8.74 -5.81
N LEU A 56 -8.57 9.18 -4.66
CA LEU A 56 -7.13 9.28 -4.34
C LEU A 56 -6.81 8.32 -3.19
N CYS A 57 -5.90 7.36 -3.43
CA CYS A 57 -5.52 6.35 -2.44
C CYS A 57 -4.07 6.54 -2.01
N PHE A 58 -3.84 6.90 -0.76
CA PHE A 58 -2.50 6.97 -0.15
C PHE A 58 -1.99 5.56 0.19
N TRP A 59 -0.67 5.36 0.00
CA TRP A 59 0.04 4.13 0.38
C TRP A 59 1.14 4.49 1.36
N THR A 60 1.04 4.08 2.62
CA THR A 60 1.97 4.54 3.65
C THR A 60 2.23 3.50 4.73
N LYS A 61 3.39 3.65 5.39
CA LYS A 61 3.74 3.04 6.68
C LYS A 61 3.75 4.07 7.83
N ALA A 62 3.47 5.33 7.51
CA ALA A 62 3.52 6.42 8.47
C ALA A 62 2.21 7.23 8.45
N PRO A 63 1.08 6.62 8.87
CA PRO A 63 -0.24 7.24 8.78
C PRO A 63 -0.35 8.56 9.54
N ALA A 64 0.30 8.71 10.70
CA ALA A 64 0.33 9.97 11.44
C ALA A 64 1.01 11.09 10.65
N VAL A 65 2.10 10.77 9.93
CA VAL A 65 2.80 11.75 9.09
C VAL A 65 1.94 12.15 7.89
N VAL A 66 1.22 11.19 7.27
CA VAL A 66 0.27 11.50 6.19
C VAL A 66 -0.82 12.44 6.69
N ALA A 67 -1.42 12.16 7.84
CA ALA A 67 -2.44 13.04 8.43
C ALA A 67 -1.90 14.45 8.70
N ALA A 68 -0.68 14.57 9.23
CA ALA A 68 -0.05 15.85 9.52
C ALA A 68 0.31 16.64 8.24
N LEU A 69 0.93 15.99 7.25
CA LEU A 69 1.40 16.67 6.04
C LEU A 69 0.28 16.99 5.04
N TYR A 70 -0.76 16.16 4.96
CA TYR A 70 -1.79 16.24 3.92
C TYR A 70 -3.19 16.57 4.45
N GLY A 71 -3.37 16.75 5.75
CA GLY A 71 -4.70 16.90 6.36
C GLY A 71 -5.54 18.03 5.76
N SER A 72 -4.95 19.19 5.45
CA SER A 72 -5.64 20.30 4.78
C SER A 72 -6.01 19.94 3.33
N THR A 73 -5.06 19.38 2.58
CA THR A 73 -5.27 18.94 1.18
C THR A 73 -6.34 17.84 1.10
N ILE A 74 -6.31 16.89 2.02
CA ILE A 74 -7.31 15.80 2.09
C ILE A 74 -8.70 16.37 2.32
N ARG A 75 -8.86 17.29 3.29
CA ARG A 75 -10.16 17.94 3.53
C ARG A 75 -10.66 18.73 2.32
N ALA A 76 -9.79 19.48 1.66
CA ALA A 76 -10.13 20.20 0.44
C ALA A 76 -10.59 19.26 -0.68
N LEU A 77 -9.89 18.15 -0.90
CA LEU A 77 -10.27 17.13 -1.88
C LEU A 77 -11.62 16.47 -1.56
N GLN A 78 -11.87 16.15 -0.29
CA GLN A 78 -13.15 15.60 0.15
C GLN A 78 -14.31 16.59 -0.08
N GLN A 79 -14.11 17.86 0.24
CA GLN A 79 -15.08 18.94 -0.02
C GLN A 79 -15.35 19.12 -1.52
N ALA A 80 -14.32 18.91 -2.35
CA ALA A 80 -14.45 18.97 -3.81
C ALA A 80 -14.98 17.66 -4.42
N GLY A 81 -15.36 16.67 -3.60
CA GLY A 81 -15.99 15.42 -4.04
C GLY A 81 -15.04 14.26 -4.35
N THR A 82 -13.74 14.36 -4.08
CA THR A 82 -12.81 13.23 -4.18
C THR A 82 -13.00 12.29 -2.98
N LEU A 83 -13.15 11.00 -3.21
CA LEU A 83 -13.03 9.98 -2.17
C LEU A 83 -11.55 9.76 -1.86
N VAL A 84 -11.14 10.08 -0.65
CA VAL A 84 -9.76 9.83 -0.19
C VAL A 84 -9.70 8.54 0.62
N LEU A 85 -8.84 7.62 0.20
CA LEU A 85 -8.62 6.32 0.81
C LEU A 85 -7.17 6.18 1.28
N ALA A 86 -6.92 5.23 2.17
CA ALA A 86 -5.56 4.87 2.56
C ALA A 86 -5.37 3.35 2.66
N GLN A 87 -4.24 2.87 2.15
CA GLN A 87 -3.71 1.54 2.44
C GLN A 87 -2.47 1.70 3.31
N VAL A 88 -2.57 1.24 4.53
CA VAL A 88 -1.52 1.38 5.53
C VAL A 88 -0.86 0.03 5.75
N THR A 89 0.44 -0.06 5.49
CA THR A 89 1.20 -1.25 5.84
C THR A 89 1.55 -1.18 7.32
N ASP A 90 1.11 -2.21 8.04
CA ASP A 90 1.21 -2.33 9.48
C ASP A 90 1.68 -3.76 9.82
N ASN A 91 3.00 -3.92 9.88
CA ASN A 91 3.63 -5.24 10.08
C ASN A 91 4.07 -5.46 11.53
N HIS A 92 4.20 -4.41 12.31
CA HIS A 92 4.82 -4.43 13.65
C HIS A 92 6.21 -5.08 13.67
N TYR A 93 6.95 -4.95 12.56
CA TYR A 93 8.31 -5.50 12.49
C TYR A 93 9.29 -4.64 13.26
N GLU A 94 10.28 -5.31 13.86
CA GLU A 94 11.34 -4.65 14.60
C GLU A 94 12.20 -3.75 13.68
N ARG A 95 12.90 -2.81 14.29
CA ARG A 95 13.76 -1.84 13.60
C ARG A 95 14.85 -2.47 12.74
N VAL A 96 15.20 -3.73 12.96
CA VAL A 96 16.13 -4.47 12.10
C VAL A 96 15.59 -4.57 10.66
N LEU A 97 14.29 -4.68 10.48
CA LEU A 97 13.61 -4.73 9.17
C LEU A 97 13.06 -3.39 8.72
N GLU A 98 12.61 -2.57 9.64
CA GLU A 98 11.94 -1.29 9.39
C GLU A 98 12.58 -0.13 10.16
N PRO A 99 13.86 0.20 9.88
CA PRO A 99 14.64 1.13 10.71
C PRO A 99 14.07 2.55 10.78
N GLY A 100 13.31 2.98 9.78
CA GLY A 100 12.70 4.32 9.71
C GLY A 100 11.25 4.38 10.19
N ILE A 101 10.68 3.26 10.64
CA ILE A 101 9.33 3.25 11.22
C ILE A 101 9.44 3.45 12.73
N LEU A 102 8.91 4.56 13.20
CA LEU A 102 8.86 4.92 14.61
C LEU A 102 7.40 4.84 15.08
N PRO A 103 7.12 4.45 16.33
CA PRO A 103 5.76 4.27 16.85
C PRO A 103 4.86 5.50 16.65
N GLU A 104 5.40 6.70 16.86
CA GLU A 104 4.67 7.95 16.67
C GLU A 104 4.28 8.21 15.21
N ARG A 105 5.07 7.70 14.25
CA ARG A 105 4.77 7.79 12.80
C ARG A 105 3.78 6.74 12.35
N ALA A 106 3.84 5.56 12.96
CA ALA A 106 2.95 4.42 12.69
C ALA A 106 1.58 4.58 13.34
N ASN A 107 1.37 5.56 14.24
CA ASN A 107 0.10 5.78 14.89
C ASN A 107 -1.04 6.02 13.88
N LEU A 108 -2.03 5.16 13.89
CA LEU A 108 -3.19 5.19 12.98
C LEU A 108 -4.22 6.25 13.35
N GLN A 109 -4.30 6.62 14.61
CA GLN A 109 -5.38 7.46 15.14
C GLN A 109 -5.61 8.75 14.33
N PRO A 110 -4.58 9.59 14.04
CA PRO A 110 -4.80 10.84 13.31
C PRO A 110 -5.37 10.63 11.90
N LEU A 111 -4.98 9.53 11.23
CA LEU A 111 -5.48 9.24 9.90
C LEU A 111 -6.91 8.69 9.95
N VAL A 112 -7.24 7.88 10.96
CA VAL A 112 -8.62 7.39 11.19
C VAL A 112 -9.56 8.55 11.51
N GLU A 113 -9.15 9.50 12.34
CA GLU A 113 -9.93 10.71 12.64
C GLU A 113 -10.16 11.58 11.39
N LEU A 114 -9.19 11.61 10.48
CA LEU A 114 -9.27 12.38 9.24
C LEU A 114 -10.14 11.74 8.16
N LEU A 115 -10.03 10.42 7.97
CA LEU A 115 -10.64 9.71 6.85
C LEU A 115 -11.88 8.88 7.26
N GLY A 116 -11.97 8.46 8.51
CA GLY A 116 -12.87 7.41 8.98
C GLY A 116 -12.32 6.01 8.71
N ALA A 117 -12.62 5.06 9.60
CA ALA A 117 -12.10 3.69 9.52
C ALA A 117 -12.47 2.95 8.22
N GLN A 118 -13.64 3.22 7.66
CA GLN A 118 -14.09 2.60 6.40
C GLN A 118 -13.24 2.99 5.18
N ALA A 119 -12.54 4.13 5.25
CA ALA A 119 -11.66 4.61 4.19
C ALA A 119 -10.21 4.11 4.34
N ILE A 120 -9.95 3.25 5.33
CA ILE A 120 -8.62 2.70 5.61
C ILE A 120 -8.65 1.17 5.50
N ARG A 121 -7.61 0.61 4.91
CA ARG A 121 -7.31 -0.82 4.89
C ARG A 121 -5.91 -1.05 5.41
N LEU A 122 -5.73 -2.03 6.29
CA LEU A 122 -4.41 -2.45 6.70
C LEU A 122 -3.83 -3.45 5.71
N ARG A 123 -2.52 -3.47 5.64
CA ARG A 123 -1.73 -4.42 4.87
C ARG A 123 -0.69 -5.04 5.80
N PHE A 124 -0.82 -6.32 6.03
CA PHE A 124 0.21 -7.13 6.65
C PHE A 124 1.08 -7.73 5.53
N ASP A 125 2.03 -6.92 5.05
CA ASP A 125 2.71 -7.12 3.75
C ASP A 125 4.10 -6.45 3.74
N PRO A 126 5.17 -7.23 3.47
CA PRO A 126 5.16 -8.64 3.15
C PRO A 126 5.25 -9.55 4.39
N ILE A 127 4.70 -10.74 4.32
CA ILE A 127 5.02 -11.85 5.20
C ILE A 127 6.40 -12.39 4.78
N ILE A 128 7.34 -12.46 5.73
CA ILE A 128 8.70 -12.97 5.54
C ILE A 128 8.81 -14.29 6.30
N PRO A 129 8.82 -15.46 5.62
CA PRO A 129 8.61 -16.76 6.26
C PRO A 129 9.56 -17.12 7.40
N SER A 130 10.83 -16.67 7.31
CA SER A 130 11.85 -16.90 8.34
C SER A 130 11.81 -15.90 9.50
N PHE A 131 10.89 -14.94 9.48
CA PHE A 131 10.86 -13.85 10.45
C PHE A 131 9.46 -13.55 10.99
N THR A 132 8.46 -13.54 10.11
CA THR A 132 7.08 -13.19 10.49
C THR A 132 6.45 -14.25 11.37
N THR A 133 5.93 -13.83 12.52
CA THR A 133 5.21 -14.69 13.47
C THR A 133 3.73 -14.34 13.50
N VAL A 134 2.94 -15.19 14.16
CA VAL A 134 1.53 -14.93 14.44
C VAL A 134 1.37 -13.70 15.37
N ASP A 135 2.34 -13.45 16.26
CA ASP A 135 2.31 -12.31 17.18
C ASP A 135 2.41 -10.97 16.43
N HIS A 136 3.21 -10.89 15.36
CA HIS A 136 3.24 -9.70 14.51
C HIS A 136 1.86 -9.42 13.88
N PHE A 137 1.19 -10.49 13.43
CA PHE A 137 -0.16 -10.36 12.88
C PHE A 137 -1.17 -9.99 13.95
N GLN A 138 -1.05 -10.55 15.17
CA GLN A 138 -1.94 -10.23 16.28
C GLN A 138 -1.89 -8.74 16.61
N ALA A 139 -0.70 -8.12 16.62
CA ALA A 139 -0.55 -6.69 16.83
C ALA A 139 -1.26 -5.87 15.74
N CYS A 140 -1.09 -6.23 14.46
CA CYS A 140 -1.82 -5.61 13.34
C CYS A 140 -3.35 -5.79 13.48
N LEU A 141 -3.79 -6.98 13.90
CA LEU A 141 -5.21 -7.27 14.15
C LEU A 141 -5.78 -6.42 15.28
N GLU A 142 -5.02 -6.24 16.36
CA GLU A 142 -5.42 -5.41 17.49
C GLU A 142 -5.60 -3.94 17.08
N ASP A 143 -4.71 -3.43 16.23
CA ASP A 143 -4.85 -2.09 15.67
C ASP A 143 -6.07 -2.01 14.74
N ALA A 144 -6.31 -3.00 13.89
CA ALA A 144 -7.52 -3.04 13.07
C ALA A 144 -8.79 -2.97 13.93
N LEU A 145 -8.85 -3.78 14.99
CA LEU A 145 -10.00 -3.85 15.89
C LEU A 145 -10.19 -2.58 16.71
N ARG A 146 -9.08 -2.03 17.25
CA ARG A 146 -9.07 -0.78 18.03
C ARG A 146 -9.67 0.38 17.25
N TYR A 147 -9.32 0.49 15.98
CA TYR A 147 -9.75 1.58 15.12
C TYR A 147 -10.98 1.26 14.25
N GLY A 148 -11.56 0.06 14.36
CA GLY A 148 -12.74 -0.35 13.60
C GLY A 148 -12.48 -0.59 12.12
N ILE A 149 -11.23 -0.86 11.74
CA ILE A 149 -10.83 -1.19 10.37
C ILE A 149 -11.26 -2.63 10.07
N ARG A 150 -11.93 -2.86 8.94
CA ARG A 150 -12.62 -4.11 8.65
C ARG A 150 -11.89 -5.08 7.73
N ARG A 151 -10.76 -4.67 7.13
CA ARG A 151 -10.00 -5.52 6.20
C ARG A 151 -8.50 -5.39 6.41
N ILE A 152 -7.83 -6.55 6.44
CA ILE A 152 -6.39 -6.69 6.38
C ILE A 152 -6.04 -7.44 5.09
N THR A 153 -5.16 -6.86 4.28
CA THR A 153 -4.60 -7.54 3.10
C THR A 153 -3.26 -8.16 3.47
N ILE A 154 -3.12 -9.46 3.21
CA ILE A 154 -1.87 -10.19 3.43
C ILE A 154 -1.17 -10.49 2.10
N ASN A 155 0.15 -10.58 2.13
CA ASN A 155 0.93 -10.98 0.97
C ASN A 155 2.32 -11.47 1.39
N TRP A 156 2.89 -12.42 0.65
CA TRP A 156 4.23 -12.97 0.91
C TRP A 156 5.29 -12.22 0.14
N ILE A 157 6.51 -12.21 0.68
CA ILE A 157 7.68 -11.71 -0.02
C ILE A 157 7.99 -12.60 -1.23
N VAL A 158 8.36 -11.99 -2.36
CA VAL A 158 8.73 -12.70 -3.59
C VAL A 158 10.22 -12.55 -3.82
N ILE A 159 11.01 -13.46 -3.21
CA ILE A 159 12.48 -13.35 -3.18
C ILE A 159 13.09 -13.65 -4.56
N LYS A 160 12.63 -14.68 -5.26
CA LYS A 160 13.12 -15.07 -6.60
C LYS A 160 13.11 -13.91 -7.58
N ARG A 161 12.11 -13.06 -7.48
CA ARG A 161 11.95 -11.91 -8.38
C ARG A 161 12.89 -10.77 -8.04
N TYR A 162 13.35 -10.67 -6.79
CA TYR A 162 14.06 -9.52 -6.26
C TYR A 162 15.35 -9.92 -5.53
N ARG A 163 16.40 -10.34 -6.30
CA ARG A 163 17.69 -10.77 -5.76
C ARG A 163 18.31 -9.80 -4.76
N ASN A 164 18.13 -8.50 -4.97
CA ASN A 164 18.62 -7.47 -4.06
C ASN A 164 17.93 -7.50 -2.68
N VAL A 165 16.69 -7.99 -2.62
CA VAL A 165 15.96 -8.18 -1.36
C VAL A 165 16.58 -9.33 -0.57
N ALA A 166 16.85 -10.47 -1.22
CA ALA A 166 17.52 -11.61 -0.58
C ALA A 166 18.85 -11.22 0.06
N ALA A 167 19.70 -10.51 -0.68
CA ALA A 167 21.00 -10.05 -0.18
C ALA A 167 20.89 -9.06 1.00
N ARG A 168 19.81 -8.25 1.06
CA ARG A 168 19.60 -7.35 2.20
C ARG A 168 19.08 -8.08 3.43
N LEU A 169 18.17 -9.03 3.26
CA LEU A 169 17.71 -9.90 4.36
C LEU A 169 18.87 -10.65 4.98
N GLN A 170 19.72 -11.28 4.16
CA GLN A 170 20.93 -11.97 4.65
C GLN A 170 21.86 -11.05 5.45
N ARG A 171 22.09 -9.82 4.97
CA ARG A 171 22.90 -8.83 5.71
C ARG A 171 22.27 -8.39 7.03
N ALA A 172 20.95 -8.46 7.14
CA ALA A 172 20.21 -8.20 8.37
C ALA A 172 20.12 -9.46 9.28
N GLY A 173 20.77 -10.57 8.92
CA GLY A 173 20.74 -11.82 9.68
C GLY A 173 19.43 -12.62 9.49
N ILE A 174 18.67 -12.32 8.45
CA ILE A 174 17.39 -12.98 8.15
C ILE A 174 17.57 -13.86 6.92
N GLU A 175 17.30 -15.15 7.07
CA GLU A 175 17.40 -16.08 5.96
C GLU A 175 16.31 -15.82 4.92
N PRO A 176 16.66 -15.61 3.62
CA PRO A 176 15.68 -15.41 2.58
C PRO A 176 15.08 -16.76 2.14
N VAL A 177 14.07 -17.23 2.86
CA VAL A 177 13.35 -18.47 2.61
C VAL A 177 12.17 -18.22 1.68
N GLU A 178 11.99 -19.08 0.68
CA GLU A 178 10.76 -19.18 -0.10
C GLU A 178 9.87 -20.30 0.44
N THR A 179 8.60 -20.04 0.48
CA THR A 179 7.59 -21.01 0.90
C THR A 179 6.82 -21.56 -0.28
N THR A 180 6.41 -22.81 -0.14
CA THR A 180 5.43 -23.43 -1.03
C THR A 180 4.04 -22.86 -0.82
N GLU A 181 3.14 -23.02 -1.80
CA GLU A 181 1.73 -22.62 -1.65
C GLU A 181 1.06 -23.33 -0.46
N ALA A 182 1.43 -24.58 -0.18
CA ALA A 182 0.88 -25.33 0.96
C ALA A 182 1.28 -24.74 2.31
N GLU A 183 2.54 -24.33 2.49
CA GLU A 183 3.02 -23.66 3.68
C GLU A 183 2.39 -22.28 3.84
N GLN A 184 2.26 -21.53 2.75
CA GLN A 184 1.57 -20.24 2.75
C GLN A 184 0.09 -20.41 3.14
N ALA A 185 -0.59 -21.45 2.62
CA ALA A 185 -1.98 -21.74 2.96
C ALA A 185 -2.13 -22.19 4.43
N ALA A 186 -1.18 -22.95 4.96
CA ALA A 186 -1.16 -23.32 6.37
C ALA A 186 -1.06 -22.08 7.26
N PHE A 187 -0.08 -21.21 7.01
CA PHE A 187 0.08 -19.97 7.76
C PHE A 187 -1.14 -19.04 7.60
N ALA A 188 -1.71 -18.95 6.41
CA ALA A 188 -2.94 -18.17 6.18
C ALA A 188 -4.12 -18.68 7.03
N ARG A 189 -4.26 -19.99 7.23
CA ARG A 189 -5.30 -20.56 8.12
C ARG A 189 -5.07 -20.19 9.58
N ASP A 190 -3.80 -20.13 10.03
CA ASP A 190 -3.47 -19.66 11.38
C ASP A 190 -3.89 -18.20 11.56
N LEU A 191 -3.62 -17.33 10.56
CA LEU A 191 -4.06 -15.94 10.58
C LEU A 191 -5.60 -15.81 10.56
N LEU A 192 -6.29 -16.64 9.77
CA LEU A 192 -7.75 -16.68 9.73
C LEU A 192 -8.34 -17.10 11.09
N ALA A 193 -7.73 -18.09 11.75
CA ALA A 193 -8.13 -18.50 13.09
C ALA A 193 -7.97 -17.36 14.11
N GLN A 194 -6.86 -16.62 14.05
CA GLN A 194 -6.66 -15.43 14.88
C GLN A 194 -7.69 -14.33 14.57
N ALA A 195 -7.96 -14.08 13.30
CA ALA A 195 -8.96 -13.08 12.90
C ALA A 195 -10.38 -13.45 13.37
N SER A 196 -10.71 -14.74 13.44
CA SER A 196 -12.00 -15.26 13.94
C SER A 196 -13.23 -14.54 13.36
N GLY A 197 -13.16 -14.15 12.08
CA GLY A 197 -14.22 -13.40 11.40
C GLY A 197 -14.42 -11.94 11.86
N ARG A 198 -13.61 -11.44 12.80
CA ARG A 198 -13.67 -10.06 13.29
C ARG A 198 -13.23 -9.02 12.24
N VAL A 199 -12.32 -9.42 11.38
CA VAL A 199 -11.88 -8.68 10.19
C VAL A 199 -11.87 -9.60 8.98
N GLU A 200 -12.02 -9.04 7.78
CA GLU A 200 -11.86 -9.76 6.54
C GLU A 200 -10.38 -9.87 6.19
N LEU A 201 -9.87 -11.08 6.00
CA LEU A 201 -8.56 -11.32 5.43
C LEU A 201 -8.65 -11.45 3.92
N ALA A 202 -7.80 -10.72 3.21
CA ALA A 202 -7.72 -10.77 1.76
C ALA A 202 -6.27 -10.95 1.31
N VAL A 203 -6.07 -11.72 0.23
CA VAL A 203 -4.75 -11.99 -0.33
C VAL A 203 -4.59 -11.31 -1.69
N CYS A 204 -3.40 -10.76 -1.95
CA CYS A 204 -3.10 -10.14 -3.24
C CYS A 204 -3.17 -11.17 -4.38
N ALA A 205 -3.49 -10.70 -5.60
CA ALA A 205 -3.58 -11.54 -6.79
C ALA A 205 -2.28 -12.32 -7.12
N GLU A 206 -1.13 -11.91 -6.61
CA GLU A 206 0.12 -12.69 -6.75
C GLU A 206 0.03 -14.05 -6.06
N ASN A 207 -0.80 -14.17 -5.03
CA ASN A 207 -1.06 -15.38 -4.26
C ASN A 207 -2.53 -15.85 -4.39
N HIS A 208 -3.19 -15.53 -5.50
CA HIS A 208 -4.63 -15.86 -5.69
C HIS A 208 -4.95 -17.36 -5.59
N ASN A 209 -3.98 -18.24 -5.87
CA ASN A 209 -4.16 -19.68 -5.71
C ASN A 209 -4.44 -20.10 -4.26
N LEU A 210 -4.00 -19.31 -3.28
CA LEU A 210 -4.26 -19.59 -1.86
C LEU A 210 -5.75 -19.60 -1.52
N VAL A 211 -6.56 -18.85 -2.25
CA VAL A 211 -8.03 -18.84 -2.05
C VAL A 211 -8.65 -20.23 -2.36
N LYS A 212 -8.01 -21.05 -3.20
CA LYS A 212 -8.46 -22.43 -3.44
C LYS A 212 -8.17 -23.36 -2.26
N GLN A 213 -7.10 -23.08 -1.50
CA GLN A 213 -6.66 -23.90 -0.37
C GLN A 213 -7.17 -23.37 0.98
N ALA A 214 -7.53 -22.08 1.04
CA ALA A 214 -8.13 -21.41 2.18
C ALA A 214 -9.29 -20.52 1.68
N PRO A 215 -10.48 -21.10 1.43
CA PRO A 215 -11.60 -20.42 0.76
C PRO A 215 -12.22 -19.29 1.58
N GLU A 216 -11.91 -19.19 2.87
CA GLU A 216 -12.29 -18.06 3.73
C GLU A 216 -11.51 -16.78 3.37
N LEU A 217 -10.33 -16.90 2.74
CA LEU A 217 -9.60 -15.75 2.22
C LEU A 217 -10.37 -15.11 1.07
N LYS A 218 -10.38 -13.79 1.05
CA LYS A 218 -10.88 -13.03 -0.10
C LYS A 218 -9.73 -12.64 -1.04
N THR A 219 -10.03 -12.44 -2.30
CA THR A 219 -9.06 -11.84 -3.23
C THR A 219 -9.03 -10.33 -3.02
N ALA A 220 -7.86 -9.79 -2.73
CA ALA A 220 -7.67 -8.35 -2.60
C ALA A 220 -7.58 -7.68 -3.97
N ALA A 221 -8.11 -6.47 -4.05
CA ALA A 221 -7.84 -5.53 -5.12
C ALA A 221 -7.14 -4.30 -4.54
N CYS A 222 -6.04 -3.88 -5.15
CA CYS A 222 -5.31 -2.68 -4.72
C CYS A 222 -6.12 -1.42 -5.03
N ALA A 223 -6.60 -1.28 -6.27
CA ALA A 223 -7.58 -0.28 -6.69
C ALA A 223 -8.96 -0.97 -6.73
N ASP A 224 -9.65 -0.97 -5.59
CA ASP A 224 -10.86 -1.78 -5.38
C ASP A 224 -12.13 -0.97 -5.60
N MET A 225 -12.75 -1.19 -6.75
CA MET A 225 -14.01 -0.55 -7.13
C MET A 225 -15.15 -0.81 -6.13
N ALA A 226 -15.21 -2.02 -5.57
CA ALA A 226 -16.24 -2.38 -4.61
C ALA A 226 -16.06 -1.64 -3.29
N TRP A 227 -14.82 -1.42 -2.87
CA TRP A 227 -14.50 -0.60 -1.70
C TRP A 227 -14.94 0.85 -1.91
N ALA A 228 -14.56 1.45 -3.04
CA ALA A 228 -14.97 2.82 -3.36
C ALA A 228 -16.49 2.95 -3.42
N ALA A 229 -17.19 2.01 -4.07
CA ALA A 229 -18.64 2.02 -4.19
C ALA A 229 -19.37 1.79 -2.85
N ALA A 230 -18.78 1.03 -1.93
CA ALA A 230 -19.34 0.83 -0.59
C ALA A 230 -19.35 2.14 0.24
N ILE A 231 -18.40 3.06 -0.01
CA ILE A 231 -18.32 4.35 0.68
C ILE A 231 -19.06 5.45 -0.13
N ARG A 232 -18.91 5.42 -1.45
CA ARG A 232 -19.50 6.35 -2.40
C ARG A 232 -20.31 5.58 -3.45
N PRO A 233 -21.61 5.32 -3.23
CA PRO A 233 -22.45 4.52 -4.13
C PRO A 233 -22.56 5.08 -5.56
N ASP A 234 -22.39 6.39 -5.73
CA ASP A 234 -22.37 7.04 -7.05
C ASP A 234 -21.16 6.65 -7.92
N LEU A 235 -20.15 6.03 -7.33
CA LEU A 235 -18.97 5.48 -8.04
C LEU A 235 -19.21 4.07 -8.59
N ALA A 236 -20.31 3.41 -8.22
CA ALA A 236 -20.62 2.06 -8.68
C ALA A 236 -20.70 1.98 -10.21
N GLY A 237 -20.00 1.02 -10.80
CA GLY A 237 -19.99 0.80 -12.25
C GLY A 237 -19.19 1.83 -13.07
N ARG A 238 -18.62 2.87 -12.45
CA ARG A 238 -17.91 3.94 -13.17
C ARG A 238 -16.44 3.61 -13.46
N PHE A 239 -15.86 2.62 -12.81
CA PHE A 239 -14.47 2.22 -13.03
C PHE A 239 -14.38 1.10 -14.08
N LYS A 240 -13.38 1.17 -14.93
CA LYS A 240 -13.03 0.06 -15.84
C LYS A 240 -12.11 -0.94 -15.13
N ARG A 241 -12.41 -2.23 -15.27
CA ARG A 241 -11.57 -3.30 -14.72
C ARG A 241 -10.23 -3.35 -15.45
N HIS A 242 -9.13 -3.50 -14.71
CA HIS A 242 -7.79 -3.64 -15.29
C HIS A 242 -7.56 -5.10 -15.71
N PRO A 243 -7.19 -5.37 -16.98
CA PRO A 243 -7.03 -6.73 -17.48
C PRO A 243 -5.68 -7.39 -17.11
N SER A 244 -4.83 -6.74 -16.31
CA SER A 244 -3.39 -7.01 -16.27
C SER A 244 -2.95 -8.29 -15.59
N ARG A 245 -3.80 -8.96 -14.78
CA ARG A 245 -3.41 -10.19 -14.08
C ARG A 245 -4.60 -11.10 -13.88
N THR A 246 -4.40 -12.39 -14.13
CA THR A 246 -5.38 -13.44 -13.76
C THR A 246 -5.67 -13.34 -12.25
N GLY A 247 -6.94 -13.31 -11.87
CA GLY A 247 -7.37 -13.21 -10.48
C GLY A 247 -7.31 -11.80 -9.86
N CYS A 248 -6.75 -10.79 -10.53
CA CYS A 248 -6.74 -9.42 -10.02
C CYS A 248 -8.09 -8.73 -10.22
N GLY A 249 -8.67 -8.21 -9.12
CA GLY A 249 -9.91 -7.43 -9.11
C GLY A 249 -9.73 -5.92 -9.29
N CYS A 250 -8.50 -5.45 -9.55
CA CYS A 250 -8.22 -4.02 -9.63
C CYS A 250 -8.91 -3.34 -10.83
N CYS A 251 -9.31 -2.08 -10.64
CA CYS A 251 -9.60 -1.18 -11.75
C CYS A 251 -8.32 -0.55 -12.31
N TYR A 252 -8.47 0.16 -13.43
CA TYR A 252 -7.40 1.02 -13.91
C TYR A 252 -7.12 2.10 -12.86
N SER A 253 -5.85 2.26 -12.54
CA SER A 253 -5.35 3.33 -11.68
C SER A 253 -4.04 3.88 -12.23
N ALA A 254 -3.81 5.15 -12.06
CA ALA A 254 -2.49 5.75 -12.28
C ALA A 254 -1.80 5.96 -10.93
N ASP A 255 -0.46 5.89 -10.93
CA ASP A 255 0.33 6.19 -9.74
C ASP A 255 1.05 7.53 -9.93
N TRP A 256 0.75 8.48 -9.07
CA TRP A 256 1.42 9.78 -9.05
C TRP A 256 2.79 9.75 -8.34
N GLY A 257 3.24 8.56 -7.91
CA GLY A 257 4.60 8.32 -7.46
C GLY A 257 5.59 8.19 -8.63
N VAL A 258 6.81 8.64 -8.46
CA VAL A 258 7.88 8.49 -9.47
C VAL A 258 8.78 7.33 -9.09
N TYR A 259 8.96 6.37 -10.01
CA TYR A 259 9.59 5.09 -9.69
C TYR A 259 11.07 4.96 -10.05
N SER A 260 11.60 5.78 -10.92
CA SER A 260 12.89 5.47 -11.56
C SER A 260 13.83 6.64 -11.82
N SER A 261 13.53 7.86 -11.36
CA SER A 261 14.44 8.98 -11.62
C SER A 261 15.41 9.16 -10.45
N GLN A 262 16.67 9.43 -10.75
CA GLN A 262 17.71 9.82 -9.79
C GLN A 262 17.34 11.08 -8.96
N ARG A 263 16.26 11.77 -9.35
CA ARG A 263 15.78 13.01 -8.71
C ARG A 263 14.71 12.80 -7.63
N VAL A 264 14.26 11.55 -7.43
CA VAL A 264 13.28 11.25 -6.38
C VAL A 264 14.01 10.91 -5.09
N PRO A 265 13.64 11.51 -3.96
CA PRO A 265 14.20 11.15 -2.67
C PRO A 265 13.99 9.66 -2.38
N LYS A 266 14.99 9.05 -1.77
CA LYS A 266 14.84 7.68 -1.26
C LYS A 266 13.73 7.65 -0.22
N CYS A 267 12.99 6.54 -0.16
CA CYS A 267 11.98 6.34 0.87
C CYS A 267 12.61 6.48 2.26
N VAL A 268 11.93 7.22 3.14
CA VAL A 268 12.44 7.55 4.49
C VAL A 268 12.47 6.36 5.45
N HIS A 269 11.80 5.27 5.11
CA HIS A 269 11.67 4.11 6.00
C HIS A 269 12.83 3.13 5.93
N GLY A 270 13.50 3.02 4.78
CA GLY A 270 14.67 2.16 4.62
C GLY A 270 14.40 0.67 4.84
N CYS A 271 13.17 0.20 4.65
CA CYS A 271 12.80 -1.19 4.89
C CYS A 271 13.72 -2.17 4.15
N VAL A 272 14.26 -3.14 4.88
CA VAL A 272 15.25 -4.12 4.37
C VAL A 272 14.67 -4.95 3.22
N TYR A 273 13.42 -5.32 3.31
CA TYR A 273 12.69 -6.13 2.32
C TYR A 273 12.12 -5.32 1.13
N CYS A 274 12.29 -4.00 1.09
CA CYS A 274 11.67 -3.17 0.05
C CYS A 274 12.28 -3.44 -1.33
N TYR A 275 11.47 -3.88 -2.28
CA TYR A 275 11.91 -4.12 -3.66
C TYR A 275 12.20 -2.82 -4.45
N ALA A 276 11.60 -1.70 -4.04
CA ALA A 276 11.82 -0.38 -4.65
C ALA A 276 13.08 0.31 -4.14
N GLY A 277 13.68 -0.18 -3.05
CA GLY A 277 14.89 0.39 -2.44
C GLY A 277 16.14 0.06 -3.25
N SER A 278 16.81 1.03 -3.84
CA SER A 278 18.14 0.89 -4.43
C SER A 278 19.21 1.40 -3.48
N GLY A 279 20.01 0.48 -2.92
CA GLY A 279 21.23 0.78 -2.17
C GLY A 279 21.05 1.06 -0.67
N ALA A 280 22.15 0.89 0.07
CA ALA A 280 22.24 1.08 1.51
C ALA A 280 21.78 2.49 1.92
N LEU A 281 20.73 2.55 2.73
CA LEU A 281 20.34 3.76 3.42
C LEU A 281 21.05 3.79 4.76
N THR A 282 21.97 4.72 4.94
CA THR A 282 22.26 5.24 6.27
C THR A 282 20.99 5.99 6.71
N PRO A 283 20.40 5.69 7.87
CA PRO A 283 19.29 6.49 8.38
C PRO A 283 19.73 7.95 8.45
N ALA A 284 18.99 8.83 7.80
CA ALA A 284 19.20 10.27 8.02
C ALA A 284 18.94 10.56 9.51
N PRO A 285 19.80 11.34 10.18
CA PRO A 285 19.52 11.78 11.53
C PRO A 285 18.18 12.53 11.55
N LEU A 286 17.38 12.23 12.55
CA LEU A 286 16.14 12.97 12.78
C LEU A 286 16.49 14.46 12.95
N PRO A 287 15.70 15.39 12.41
CA PRO A 287 15.85 16.79 12.74
C PRO A 287 15.74 16.94 14.28
N PRO A 288 16.56 17.81 14.88
CA PRO A 288 16.46 18.07 16.32
C PRO A 288 15.02 18.48 16.65
N GLY A 289 14.41 17.76 17.58
CA GLY A 289 13.10 18.10 18.07
C GLY A 289 13.13 19.50 18.67
N GLU A 290 12.24 20.36 18.21
CA GLU A 290 11.87 21.54 18.96
C GLU A 290 11.17 21.06 20.24
N GLY A 291 11.86 21.28 21.39
CA GLY A 291 11.38 20.96 22.74
C GLY A 291 10.27 21.89 23.20
#